data_36b7ef25d95dcf13d2480a93e5d51b36
#
_entry.id   36b7ef25d95dcf13d2480a93e5d51b36
#
_cell.length_a   1.000
_cell.length_b   1.000
_cell.length_c   1.000
_cell.angle_alpha   90.00
_cell.angle_beta   90.00
_cell.angle_gamma   90.00
#
_symmetry.space_group_name_H-M   'P 1'
#
loop_
_entity.id
_entity.type
_entity.pdbx_description
1 polymer ?
#
loop_
_entity_poly.entity_id
_entity_poly.type
_entity_poly.pdbx_seq_one_letter_code
_entity_poly.pdbx_strand_id
1 'polypeptide(L)'
;MNPVRRAALVVGLVLAVLVMVFATREAVRDRMTTHLVGAVAPPVAGITLDGTVWDIDDQRGRWVLVNFFSTTCVPCIEEHPELVAFAEVHDGSDPAVPEVRVVSVAFDDRSSAISRFFGEHGGGWPVLPADTGRIAVDWGVVAVPESYLVTPSGHVAAKVVGGVVREDLEGLLNRGLAAVAGDRTGS
;
A
#
# COMPACT_ATOMS: atom_id res chain seq x y z
N MET A 1 8.70 -38.70 -37.18
CA MET A 1 9.10 -37.48 -36.43
C MET A 1 10.27 -37.86 -35.54
N ASN A 2 11.44 -37.18 -35.69
CA ASN A 2 12.67 -37.51 -34.97
C ASN A 2 12.45 -37.33 -33.45
N PRO A 3 12.95 -38.26 -32.59
CA PRO A 3 12.73 -38.18 -31.11
C PRO A 3 13.23 -36.86 -30.52
N VAL A 4 14.29 -36.29 -31.12
CA VAL A 4 14.83 -34.96 -30.70
C VAL A 4 13.80 -33.82 -30.96
N ARG A 5 13.08 -33.86 -32.09
CA ARG A 5 12.04 -32.86 -32.39
C ARG A 5 10.83 -32.98 -31.45
N ARG A 6 10.44 -34.21 -31.04
CA ARG A 6 9.39 -34.42 -30.05
C ARG A 6 9.78 -33.88 -28.68
N ALA A 7 11.02 -34.16 -28.26
CA ALA A 7 11.55 -33.64 -26.99
C ALA A 7 11.59 -32.11 -26.98
N ALA A 8 12.05 -31.48 -28.05
CA ALA A 8 12.11 -30.02 -28.20
C ALA A 8 10.70 -29.37 -28.13
N LEU A 9 9.70 -29.99 -28.79
CA LEU A 9 8.30 -29.51 -28.72
C LEU A 9 7.71 -29.61 -27.32
N VAL A 10 7.97 -30.71 -26.60
CA VAL A 10 7.49 -30.91 -25.21
C VAL A 10 8.12 -29.86 -24.28
N VAL A 11 9.44 -29.66 -24.39
CA VAL A 11 10.15 -28.63 -23.57
C VAL A 11 9.63 -27.23 -23.88
N GLY A 12 9.42 -26.90 -25.17
CA GLY A 12 8.87 -25.61 -25.57
C GLY A 12 7.46 -25.38 -25.03
N LEU A 13 6.60 -26.43 -25.05
CA LEU A 13 5.25 -26.36 -24.50
C LEU A 13 5.27 -26.17 -22.98
N VAL A 14 6.13 -26.89 -22.25
CA VAL A 14 6.28 -26.76 -20.80
C VAL A 14 6.75 -25.37 -20.42
N LEU A 15 7.73 -24.81 -21.14
CA LEU A 15 8.19 -23.45 -20.91
C LEU A 15 7.09 -22.40 -21.18
N ALA A 16 6.34 -22.57 -22.28
CA ALA A 16 5.22 -21.67 -22.59
C ALA A 16 4.13 -21.72 -21.52
N VAL A 17 3.79 -22.90 -21.01
CA VAL A 17 2.83 -23.06 -19.91
C VAL A 17 3.37 -22.44 -18.63
N LEU A 18 4.65 -22.62 -18.30
CA LEU A 18 5.27 -21.98 -17.13
C LEU A 18 5.23 -20.46 -17.23
N VAL A 19 5.60 -19.90 -18.37
CA VAL A 19 5.54 -18.45 -18.60
C VAL A 19 4.10 -17.93 -18.45
N MET A 20 3.12 -18.65 -19.03
CA MET A 20 1.70 -18.31 -18.92
C MET A 20 1.21 -18.37 -17.46
N VAL A 21 1.62 -19.38 -16.70
CA VAL A 21 1.29 -19.52 -15.27
C VAL A 21 1.92 -18.40 -14.43
N PHE A 22 3.17 -18.01 -14.73
CA PHE A 22 3.80 -16.89 -14.03
C PHE A 22 3.15 -15.55 -14.38
N ALA A 23 2.89 -15.30 -15.66
CA ALA A 23 2.21 -14.07 -16.10
C ALA A 23 0.77 -13.95 -15.53
N THR A 24 0.05 -15.08 -15.40
CA THR A 24 -1.28 -15.06 -14.76
C THR A 24 -1.22 -14.92 -13.24
N ARG A 25 -0.13 -15.36 -12.59
CA ARG A 25 0.05 -15.17 -11.14
C ARG A 25 0.32 -13.72 -10.74
N GLU A 26 0.99 -12.94 -11.56
CA GLU A 26 1.15 -11.49 -11.32
C GLU A 26 -0.20 -10.78 -11.43
N ALA A 27 -1.02 -11.13 -12.42
CA ALA A 27 -2.38 -10.59 -12.56
C ALA A 27 -3.35 -11.01 -11.43
N VAL A 28 -3.06 -12.09 -10.71
CA VAL A 28 -3.87 -12.54 -9.54
C VAL A 28 -3.45 -11.84 -8.26
N ARG A 29 -2.18 -11.40 -8.13
CA ARG A 29 -1.73 -10.57 -6.99
C ARG A 29 -2.44 -9.22 -6.93
N ASP A 30 -2.75 -8.64 -8.08
CA ASP A 30 -3.50 -7.39 -8.21
C ASP A 30 -5.00 -7.53 -7.83
N ARG A 31 -5.47 -8.75 -7.53
CA ARG A 31 -6.87 -9.08 -7.24
C ARG A 31 -7.12 -9.65 -5.85
N MET A 32 -6.29 -9.37 -4.87
CA MET A 32 -6.73 -9.58 -3.49
C MET A 32 -7.71 -8.46 -3.12
N THR A 33 -8.93 -8.59 -3.64
CA THR A 33 -10.06 -7.75 -3.24
C THR A 33 -10.28 -7.97 -1.76
N THR A 34 -9.84 -7.03 -0.95
CA THR A 34 -10.25 -6.99 0.44
C THR A 34 -11.73 -6.60 0.49
N HIS A 35 -12.46 -7.16 1.46
CA HIS A 35 -13.84 -6.76 1.76
C HIS A 35 -13.96 -5.28 2.16
N LEU A 36 -12.82 -4.61 2.42
CA LEU A 36 -12.77 -3.20 2.82
C LEU A 36 -12.91 -2.22 1.65
N VAL A 37 -12.60 -2.62 0.40
CA VAL A 37 -12.74 -1.69 -0.74
C VAL A 37 -14.19 -1.28 -0.91
N GLY A 38 -14.46 0.01 -0.89
CA GLY A 38 -15.79 0.60 -0.87
C GLY A 38 -16.44 0.72 0.51
N ALA A 39 -15.88 0.08 1.54
CA ALA A 39 -16.35 0.20 2.92
C ALA A 39 -15.70 1.40 3.64
N VAL A 40 -16.30 1.80 4.75
CA VAL A 40 -15.70 2.77 5.67
C VAL A 40 -14.38 2.19 6.19
N ALA A 41 -13.33 3.00 6.16
CA ALA A 41 -12.02 2.62 6.67
C ALA A 41 -12.10 2.26 8.17
N PRO A 42 -11.54 1.13 8.60
CA PRO A 42 -11.45 0.83 10.02
C PRO A 42 -10.64 1.90 10.77
N PRO A 43 -10.85 2.07 12.08
CA PRO A 43 -10.09 3.04 12.86
C PRO A 43 -8.58 2.81 12.79
N VAL A 44 -7.84 3.90 12.63
CA VAL A 44 -6.40 3.98 12.86
C VAL A 44 -6.18 5.16 13.77
N ALA A 45 -5.89 4.92 15.03
CA ALA A 45 -5.67 5.95 16.00
C ALA A 45 -4.65 5.52 17.05
N GLY A 46 -3.85 6.46 17.53
CA GLY A 46 -2.86 6.19 18.56
C GLY A 46 -1.87 7.32 18.79
N ILE A 47 -0.87 7.04 19.61
CA ILE A 47 0.25 7.93 19.85
C ILE A 47 1.38 7.57 18.88
N THR A 48 1.80 8.54 18.10
CA THR A 48 2.88 8.40 17.12
C THR A 48 4.26 8.36 17.81
N LEU A 49 5.30 8.06 17.05
CA LEU A 49 6.68 8.01 17.54
C LEU A 49 7.16 9.33 18.17
N ASP A 50 6.67 10.46 17.68
CA ASP A 50 6.98 11.80 18.20
C ASP A 50 6.11 12.22 19.39
N GLY A 51 5.20 11.33 19.85
CA GLY A 51 4.33 11.54 21.00
C GLY A 51 3.05 12.32 20.69
N THR A 52 2.75 12.62 19.44
CA THR A 52 1.50 13.28 19.06
C THR A 52 0.36 12.26 18.94
N VAL A 53 -0.88 12.72 19.17
CA VAL A 53 -2.07 11.92 18.92
C VAL A 53 -2.42 12.01 17.43
N TRP A 54 -2.64 10.89 16.80
CA TRP A 54 -3.09 10.81 15.43
C TRP A 54 -4.35 9.96 15.32
N ASP A 55 -5.30 10.42 14.51
CA ASP A 55 -6.54 9.69 14.23
C ASP A 55 -6.91 9.86 12.75
N ILE A 56 -7.28 8.75 12.09
CA ILE A 56 -7.70 8.77 10.69
C ILE A 56 -8.98 9.58 10.47
N ASP A 57 -9.86 9.64 11.45
CA ASP A 57 -11.11 10.41 11.35
C ASP A 57 -10.86 11.93 11.30
N ASP A 58 -9.76 12.41 11.87
CA ASP A 58 -9.33 13.82 11.78
C ASP A 58 -8.79 14.17 10.39
N GLN A 59 -8.58 13.17 9.51
CA GLN A 59 -8.08 13.35 8.16
C GLN A 59 -9.19 13.49 7.10
N ARG A 60 -10.45 13.57 7.53
CA ARG A 60 -11.58 13.77 6.61
C ARG A 60 -11.35 14.99 5.70
N GLY A 61 -11.70 14.86 4.44
CA GLY A 61 -11.45 15.88 3.43
C GLY A 61 -10.11 15.72 2.67
N ARG A 62 -9.23 14.82 3.12
CA ARG A 62 -7.95 14.50 2.49
C ARG A 62 -7.86 13.03 2.11
N TRP A 63 -7.04 12.73 1.12
CA TRP A 63 -6.62 11.36 0.86
C TRP A 63 -5.65 10.89 1.94
N VAL A 64 -5.75 9.63 2.33
CA VAL A 64 -4.83 9.02 3.30
C VAL A 64 -4.28 7.73 2.71
N LEU A 65 -2.96 7.57 2.75
CA LEU A 65 -2.28 6.32 2.47
C LEU A 65 -1.88 5.68 3.80
N VAL A 66 -2.53 4.57 4.16
CA VAL A 66 -2.18 3.78 5.35
C VAL A 66 -1.25 2.66 4.92
N ASN A 67 0.00 2.70 5.37
CA ASN A 67 1.02 1.71 5.06
C ASN A 67 1.33 0.86 6.29
N PHE A 68 1.19 -0.45 6.17
CA PHE A 68 1.59 -1.42 7.20
C PHE A 68 2.98 -1.96 6.85
N PHE A 69 3.92 -1.87 7.79
CA PHE A 69 5.32 -2.19 7.54
C PHE A 69 6.01 -2.80 8.76
N SER A 70 7.23 -3.35 8.56
CA SER A 70 8.17 -3.68 9.61
C SER A 70 9.60 -3.34 9.18
N THR A 71 10.44 -2.89 10.11
CA THR A 71 11.85 -2.55 9.84
C THR A 71 12.72 -3.76 9.49
N THR A 72 12.22 -4.98 9.71
CA THR A 72 12.89 -6.24 9.38
C THR A 72 12.39 -6.86 8.07
N CYS A 73 11.37 -6.26 7.46
CA CYS A 73 10.77 -6.72 6.22
C CYS A 73 11.54 -6.15 5.02
N VAL A 74 12.23 -6.99 4.27
CA VAL A 74 13.05 -6.55 3.12
C VAL A 74 12.23 -5.77 2.08
N PRO A 75 11.06 -6.24 1.60
CA PRO A 75 10.25 -5.45 0.66
C PRO A 75 9.77 -4.11 1.24
N CYS A 76 9.57 -4.01 2.57
CA CYS A 76 9.19 -2.75 3.21
C CYS A 76 10.34 -1.72 3.16
N ILE A 77 11.59 -2.21 3.33
CA ILE A 77 12.79 -1.36 3.24
C ILE A 77 12.98 -0.89 1.80
N GLU A 78 12.76 -1.77 0.83
CA GLU A 78 12.91 -1.47 -0.60
C GLU A 78 11.84 -0.48 -1.11
N GLU A 79 10.60 -0.54 -0.62
CA GLU A 79 9.54 0.41 -1.01
C GLU A 79 9.65 1.78 -0.31
N HIS A 80 10.35 1.86 0.83
CA HIS A 80 10.35 3.08 1.65
C HIS A 80 10.79 4.35 0.90
N PRO A 81 11.87 4.35 0.09
CA PRO A 81 12.24 5.52 -0.71
C PRO A 81 11.17 5.93 -1.73
N GLU A 82 10.37 4.99 -2.22
CA GLU A 82 9.27 5.26 -3.14
C GLU A 82 8.09 5.94 -2.42
N LEU A 83 7.82 5.52 -1.17
CA LEU A 83 6.86 6.19 -0.29
C LEU A 83 7.30 7.61 0.06
N VAL A 84 8.61 7.82 0.31
CA VAL A 84 9.19 9.15 0.56
C VAL A 84 8.98 10.05 -0.66
N ALA A 85 9.36 9.58 -1.85
CA ALA A 85 9.20 10.34 -3.08
C ALA A 85 7.71 10.64 -3.41
N PHE A 86 6.81 9.71 -3.10
CA PHE A 86 5.36 9.92 -3.26
C PHE A 86 4.85 10.98 -2.26
N ALA A 87 5.22 10.87 -0.99
CA ALA A 87 4.80 11.79 0.06
C ALA A 87 5.28 13.24 -0.19
N GLU A 88 6.49 13.40 -0.72
CA GLU A 88 7.05 14.71 -1.07
C GLU A 88 6.27 15.41 -2.21
N VAL A 89 5.80 14.65 -3.20
CA VAL A 89 4.97 15.17 -4.30
C VAL A 89 3.58 15.56 -3.82
N HIS A 90 3.04 14.81 -2.87
CA HIS A 90 1.67 14.95 -2.38
C HIS A 90 1.56 15.62 -1.01
N ASP A 91 2.52 16.45 -0.63
CA ASP A 91 2.60 17.14 0.68
C ASP A 91 1.58 18.29 0.86
N GLY A 92 0.87 18.66 -0.21
CA GLY A 92 -0.09 19.76 -0.25
C GLY A 92 0.53 21.12 -0.55
N SER A 93 1.81 21.19 -0.90
CA SER A 93 2.49 22.44 -1.29
C SER A 93 2.04 22.95 -2.65
N ASP A 94 1.70 22.05 -3.58
CA ASP A 94 1.17 22.38 -4.89
C ASP A 94 -0.35 22.16 -4.95
N PRO A 95 -1.17 23.22 -5.08
CA PRO A 95 -2.62 23.07 -5.14
C PRO A 95 -3.12 22.35 -6.41
N ALA A 96 -2.29 22.16 -7.43
CA ALA A 96 -2.62 21.39 -8.62
C ALA A 96 -2.46 19.88 -8.40
N VAL A 97 -1.78 19.47 -7.35
CA VAL A 97 -1.52 18.06 -6.99
C VAL A 97 -2.39 17.67 -5.80
N PRO A 98 -3.11 16.55 -5.88
CA PRO A 98 -3.91 16.09 -4.74
C PRO A 98 -3.05 15.85 -3.50
N GLU A 99 -3.41 16.46 -2.38
CA GLU A 99 -2.76 16.18 -1.09
C GLU A 99 -3.08 14.77 -0.61
N VAL A 100 -2.06 14.01 -0.24
CA VAL A 100 -2.17 12.67 0.35
C VAL A 100 -1.40 12.63 1.66
N ARG A 101 -2.09 12.37 2.75
CA ARG A 101 -1.45 12.12 4.05
C ARG A 101 -1.00 10.68 4.14
N VAL A 102 0.29 10.46 4.31
CA VAL A 102 0.83 9.13 4.60
C VAL A 102 0.80 8.91 6.11
N VAL A 103 0.46 7.70 6.54
CA VAL A 103 0.62 7.22 7.91
C VAL A 103 1.14 5.80 7.85
N SER A 104 2.14 5.47 8.67
CA SER A 104 2.64 4.11 8.78
C SER A 104 2.22 3.48 10.11
N VAL A 105 1.80 2.21 10.04
CA VAL A 105 1.48 1.38 11.19
C VAL A 105 2.51 0.26 11.25
N ALA A 106 3.32 0.25 12.31
CA ALA A 106 4.34 -0.76 12.49
C ALA A 106 3.72 -2.08 12.95
N PHE A 107 4.07 -3.17 12.28
CA PHE A 107 3.61 -4.51 12.60
C PHE A 107 4.72 -5.31 13.25
N ASP A 108 4.48 -5.74 14.50
CA ASP A 108 5.41 -6.57 15.29
C ASP A 108 6.85 -6.04 15.33
N ASP A 109 7.01 -4.77 15.70
CA ASP A 109 8.30 -4.10 15.70
C ASP A 109 8.53 -3.27 16.97
N ARG A 110 9.80 -2.95 17.26
CA ARG A 110 10.18 -2.15 18.42
C ARG A 110 10.29 -0.68 18.08
N SER A 111 9.73 0.20 18.90
CA SER A 111 9.79 1.65 18.72
C SER A 111 11.21 2.18 18.48
N SER A 112 12.23 1.62 19.15
CA SER A 112 13.63 2.04 18.94
C SER A 112 14.19 1.64 17.57
N ALA A 113 13.76 0.52 17.00
CA ALA A 113 14.14 0.09 15.67
C ALA A 113 13.45 0.98 14.62
N ILE A 114 12.17 1.27 14.82
CA ILE A 114 11.38 2.14 13.95
C ILE A 114 11.95 3.56 13.95
N SER A 115 12.24 4.13 15.13
CA SER A 115 12.84 5.48 15.23
C SER A 115 14.18 5.58 14.51
N ARG A 116 15.02 4.54 14.62
CA ARG A 116 16.29 4.48 13.90
C ARG A 116 16.06 4.40 12.40
N PHE A 117 15.16 3.53 11.94
CA PHE A 117 14.84 3.34 10.53
C PHE A 117 14.40 4.66 9.88
N PHE A 118 13.43 5.37 10.47
CA PHE A 118 12.97 6.67 9.95
C PHE A 118 14.04 7.76 10.05
N GLY A 119 14.91 7.70 11.07
CA GLY A 119 16.06 8.61 11.20
C GLY A 119 17.12 8.41 10.12
N GLU A 120 17.29 7.19 9.63
CA GLU A 120 18.27 6.82 8.61
C GLU A 120 17.73 6.97 7.17
N HIS A 121 16.42 6.70 6.96
CA HIS A 121 15.82 6.60 5.63
C HIS A 121 14.83 7.74 5.30
N GLY A 122 14.55 8.64 6.25
CA GLY A 122 13.58 9.70 6.07
C GLY A 122 12.13 9.22 6.26
N GLY A 123 11.17 10.01 5.75
CA GLY A 123 9.75 9.75 5.93
C GLY A 123 9.18 10.57 7.09
N GLY A 124 8.88 11.87 6.83
CA GLY A 124 8.42 12.83 7.83
C GLY A 124 6.93 12.75 8.16
N TRP A 125 6.29 11.58 7.98
CA TRP A 125 4.88 11.36 8.27
C TRP A 125 4.66 10.67 9.62
N PRO A 126 3.42 10.70 10.17
CA PRO A 126 3.07 10.01 11.40
C PRO A 126 3.33 8.50 11.34
N VAL A 127 3.93 7.96 12.41
CA VAL A 127 4.19 6.53 12.54
C VAL A 127 3.62 6.03 13.86
N LEU A 128 2.73 5.07 13.80
CA LEU A 128 2.16 4.38 14.95
C LEU A 128 3.05 3.18 15.32
N PRO A 129 3.82 3.24 16.42
CA PRO A 129 4.87 2.27 16.71
C PRO A 129 4.37 1.01 17.42
N ALA A 130 3.18 1.08 17.98
CA ALA A 130 2.65 0.03 18.84
C ALA A 130 1.27 -0.38 18.35
N ASP A 131 1.23 -1.08 17.21
CA ASP A 131 0.06 -1.87 16.93
C ASP A 131 0.13 -3.14 17.76
N THR A 132 -0.80 -3.31 18.70
CA THR A 132 -1.01 -4.56 19.44
C THR A 132 -1.58 -5.67 18.54
N GLY A 133 -1.52 -5.49 17.22
CA GLY A 133 -2.13 -6.35 16.21
C GLY A 133 -3.59 -6.04 15.92
N ARG A 134 -4.23 -5.16 16.70
CA ARG A 134 -5.66 -4.87 16.54
C ARG A 134 -5.94 -4.08 15.25
N ILE A 135 -5.18 -3.01 14.98
CA ILE A 135 -5.34 -2.21 13.75
C ILE A 135 -5.11 -3.12 12.54
N ALA A 136 -4.01 -3.88 12.52
CA ALA A 136 -3.70 -4.80 11.44
C ALA A 136 -4.81 -5.85 11.22
N VAL A 137 -5.41 -6.39 12.29
CA VAL A 137 -6.53 -7.34 12.21
C VAL A 137 -7.78 -6.68 11.64
N ASP A 138 -8.15 -5.49 12.13
CA ASP A 138 -9.33 -4.76 11.66
C ASP A 138 -9.19 -4.39 10.16
N TRP A 139 -7.97 -4.13 9.69
CA TRP A 139 -7.65 -3.87 8.28
C TRP A 139 -7.46 -5.14 7.44
N GLY A 140 -7.49 -6.32 8.06
CA GLY A 140 -7.29 -7.59 7.35
C GLY A 140 -5.90 -7.71 6.75
N VAL A 141 -4.88 -7.19 7.44
CA VAL A 141 -3.47 -7.31 7.05
C VAL A 141 -3.02 -8.75 7.26
N VAL A 142 -2.51 -9.36 6.20
CA VAL A 142 -2.04 -10.76 6.23
C VAL A 142 -0.52 -10.82 6.30
N ALA A 143 0.14 -9.89 5.63
CA ALA A 143 1.60 -9.78 5.59
C ALA A 143 2.00 -8.34 5.27
N VAL A 144 3.21 -7.94 5.67
CA VAL A 144 3.75 -6.63 5.32
C VAL A 144 4.72 -6.75 4.14
N PRO A 145 4.82 -5.72 3.27
CA PRO A 145 4.05 -4.49 3.32
C PRO A 145 2.65 -4.64 2.71
N GLU A 146 1.69 -3.93 3.26
CA GLU A 146 0.38 -3.71 2.68
C GLU A 146 0.02 -2.23 2.79
N SER A 147 -0.49 -1.64 1.69
CA SER A 147 -0.90 -0.24 1.66
C SER A 147 -2.36 -0.10 1.25
N TYR A 148 -3.06 0.81 1.90
CA TYR A 148 -4.46 1.12 1.65
C TYR A 148 -4.64 2.59 1.36
N LEU A 149 -5.31 2.91 0.26
CA LEU A 149 -5.69 4.28 -0.07
C LEU A 149 -7.10 4.55 0.45
N VAL A 150 -7.25 5.61 1.23
CA VAL A 150 -8.54 6.05 1.82
C VAL A 150 -8.95 7.37 1.19
N THR A 151 -10.22 7.44 0.77
CA THR A 151 -10.81 8.64 0.16
C THR A 151 -11.00 9.76 1.18
N PRO A 152 -11.19 11.02 0.74
CA PRO A 152 -11.57 12.13 1.60
C PRO A 152 -12.87 11.90 2.40
N SER A 153 -13.78 11.05 1.90
CA SER A 153 -14.99 10.65 2.63
C SER A 153 -14.75 9.55 3.66
N GLY A 154 -13.52 9.00 3.74
CA GLY A 154 -13.11 7.98 4.70
C GLY A 154 -13.48 6.56 4.30
N HIS A 155 -13.62 6.28 3.01
CA HIS A 155 -13.82 4.92 2.50
C HIS A 155 -12.53 4.38 1.91
N VAL A 156 -12.29 3.10 2.04
CA VAL A 156 -11.14 2.45 1.41
C VAL A 156 -11.36 2.43 -0.10
N ALA A 157 -10.53 3.14 -0.86
CA ALA A 157 -10.57 3.17 -2.31
C ALA A 157 -9.87 1.96 -2.93
N ALA A 158 -8.75 1.55 -2.34
CA ALA A 158 -7.93 0.48 -2.89
C ALA A 158 -6.98 -0.11 -1.85
N LYS A 159 -6.49 -1.33 -2.13
CA LYS A 159 -5.46 -2.04 -1.38
C LYS A 159 -4.36 -2.49 -2.33
N VAL A 160 -3.11 -2.41 -1.87
CA VAL A 160 -1.95 -3.03 -2.52
C VAL A 160 -1.28 -3.97 -1.54
N VAL A 161 -0.88 -5.15 -2.01
CA VAL A 161 -0.16 -6.17 -1.23
C VAL A 161 1.23 -6.35 -1.82
N GLY A 162 2.25 -6.28 -0.98
CA GLY A 162 3.65 -6.35 -1.37
C GLY A 162 4.26 -4.98 -1.64
N GLY A 163 5.58 -4.94 -1.87
CA GLY A 163 6.31 -3.71 -2.13
C GLY A 163 5.78 -2.97 -3.36
N VAL A 164 5.75 -1.65 -3.27
CA VAL A 164 5.27 -0.76 -4.32
C VAL A 164 6.39 0.15 -4.81
N VAL A 165 6.26 0.62 -6.05
CA VAL A 165 7.02 1.75 -6.58
C VAL A 165 6.10 2.96 -6.65
N ARG A 166 6.68 4.16 -6.73
CA ARG A 166 5.92 5.41 -6.75
C ARG A 166 4.86 5.42 -7.84
N GLU A 167 5.18 4.91 -9.03
CA GLU A 167 4.24 4.84 -10.17
C GLU A 167 2.99 4.01 -9.86
N ASP A 168 3.12 2.96 -9.05
CA ASP A 168 1.98 2.14 -8.61
C ASP A 168 1.05 2.95 -7.70
N LEU A 169 1.62 3.74 -6.77
CA LEU A 169 0.89 4.63 -5.85
C LEU A 169 0.17 5.75 -6.62
N GLU A 170 0.84 6.38 -7.60
CA GLU A 170 0.24 7.35 -8.50
C GLU A 170 -0.94 6.74 -9.29
N GLY A 171 -0.74 5.55 -9.83
CA GLY A 171 -1.80 4.81 -10.52
C GLY A 171 -2.99 4.50 -9.61
N LEU A 172 -2.72 4.17 -8.34
CA LEU A 172 -3.74 3.91 -7.33
C LEU A 172 -4.56 5.18 -7.05
N LEU A 173 -3.88 6.31 -6.80
CA LEU A 173 -4.50 7.60 -6.54
C LEU A 173 -5.36 8.06 -7.73
N ASN A 174 -4.84 7.96 -8.95
CA ASN A 174 -5.57 8.35 -10.15
C ASN A 174 -6.85 7.53 -10.35
N ARG A 175 -6.81 6.22 -10.08
CA ARG A 175 -8.02 5.37 -10.10
C ARG A 175 -9.02 5.78 -9.02
N GLY A 176 -8.53 6.08 -7.81
CA GLY A 176 -9.37 6.57 -6.72
C GLY A 176 -10.05 7.89 -7.04
N LEU A 177 -9.30 8.85 -7.61
CA LEU A 177 -9.84 10.15 -8.06
C LEU A 177 -10.93 9.97 -9.12
N ALA A 178 -10.70 9.12 -10.11
CA ALA A 178 -11.70 8.83 -11.15
C ALA A 178 -12.98 8.21 -10.58
N ALA A 179 -12.85 7.29 -9.61
CA ALA A 179 -14.00 6.67 -8.95
C ALA A 179 -14.84 7.69 -8.17
N VAL A 180 -14.20 8.58 -7.39
CA VAL A 180 -14.89 9.65 -6.65
C VAL A 180 -15.54 10.67 -7.58
N ALA A 181 -14.92 10.99 -8.72
CA ALA A 181 -15.49 11.90 -9.71
C ALA A 181 -16.73 11.29 -10.39
N GLY A 182 -16.69 9.98 -10.71
CA GLY A 182 -17.82 9.27 -11.33
C GLY A 182 -19.06 9.20 -10.43
N ASP A 183 -18.87 9.04 -9.13
CA ASP A 183 -19.95 8.98 -8.15
C ASP A 183 -20.70 10.33 -8.03
N ARG A 184 -19.97 11.46 -8.13
CA ARG A 184 -20.55 12.81 -8.09
C ARG A 184 -21.40 13.16 -9.32
N THR A 185 -21.20 12.51 -10.44
CA THR A 185 -21.93 12.78 -11.69
C THR A 185 -23.15 11.88 -11.89
N GLY A 186 -23.29 10.84 -11.05
CA GLY A 186 -24.39 9.87 -11.10
C GLY A 186 -25.52 10.13 -10.08
N SER A 187 -25.40 11.16 -9.25
CA SER A 187 -26.42 11.62 -8.29
C SER A 187 -27.12 12.85 -8.84
#